data_d91879566352febb4a950ca6854a20c1
#
_entry.id   d91879566352febb4a950ca6854a20c1
#
_cell.length_a   1.000
_cell.length_b   1.000
_cell.length_c   1.000
_cell.angle_alpha   90.00
_cell.angle_beta   90.00
_cell.angle_gamma   90.00
#
_symmetry.space_group_name_H-M   'P 1'
#
loop_
_entity.id
_entity.type
_entity.pdbx_description
1 polymer ?
#
loop_
_entity_poly.entity_id
_entity_poly.type
_entity_poly.pdbx_seq_one_letter_code
_entity_poly.pdbx_strand_id
1 'polypeptide(L)'
;MSTTTQASTANTLSTDVFQAVNPVDGSKLAGDFRQDSLQQINQAAQSAQDCFLEYKSTTSQQRAAFLQTIAQQLEENRAEIVSRAQLESALPEMRLNGELGRTIGQLNLFANNLLNEGWQQAVIDTADAARQPLPKPDIRSHNIAIGPVAVFGASNFPLAFSTAGGDTVSALAAGCPVIMKGHPAHPGTSERVEHCIKNALSLCQLPEGVFTLLQGTSHELGSELVRHPHIKAVGFTGSTTVGRLLMDIASSRPEPIPFYGELGSTNPVYLLKHQLEQTSTQLAEQFVQTMTMGAGQFCTKPGLIIAVEGEALNLFIRQAQSLLASQQSHTLLTQGIKQSYIALCKERELEPNLTKITSDSDDNSVTAKLYQISAQDWLNNPALEDEIFGPQALIISCKDNEQLETLSKKLGGHLTATIHCSEEDHYQAERLTSILNDKVGRVLLNGWPTGVEVCHSMVHGGTYPSATMSCSTSVGSAAIYRWLRPVSYQNFPQALLPEVLRDRNSKGVWRQINGEMSQQSVQYIN
;
A
#
# COMPACT_ATOMS: atom_id res chain seq x y z
N MET A 1 24.99 -53.28 9.52
CA MET A 1 24.99 -52.76 8.16
C MET A 1 23.53 -52.71 7.70
N SER A 2 22.92 -51.57 7.71
CA SER A 2 21.65 -51.29 7.04
C SER A 2 21.65 -49.79 6.72
N THR A 3 21.98 -49.48 5.49
CA THR A 3 21.99 -48.15 4.91
C THR A 3 20.59 -47.77 4.52
N THR A 4 19.97 -46.91 5.30
CA THR A 4 18.70 -46.26 4.95
C THR A 4 19.00 -45.03 4.07
N THR A 5 18.79 -45.16 2.78
CA THR A 5 18.83 -44.09 1.81
C THR A 5 17.60 -43.21 2.03
N GLN A 6 17.80 -42.02 2.59
CA GLN A 6 16.77 -40.96 2.57
C GLN A 6 16.66 -40.44 1.13
N ALA A 7 15.56 -40.72 0.49
CA ALA A 7 15.16 -40.12 -0.76
C ALA A 7 14.77 -38.65 -0.48
N SER A 8 15.61 -37.73 -0.93
CA SER A 8 15.30 -36.29 -1.04
C SER A 8 14.19 -36.14 -2.10
N THR A 9 12.98 -35.94 -1.67
CA THR A 9 11.91 -35.44 -2.53
C THR A 9 12.19 -33.96 -2.78
N ALA A 10 12.90 -33.68 -3.87
CA ALA A 10 12.97 -32.32 -4.41
C ALA A 10 11.54 -31.90 -4.81
N ASN A 11 10.95 -31.04 -4.03
CA ASN A 11 9.68 -30.37 -4.36
C ASN A 11 9.96 -29.41 -5.51
N THR A 12 9.83 -29.88 -6.75
CA THR A 12 9.91 -29.05 -7.95
C THR A 12 8.57 -28.34 -8.12
N LEU A 13 8.54 -27.01 -7.90
CA LEU A 13 7.43 -26.19 -8.39
C LEU A 13 7.26 -26.48 -9.89
N SER A 14 6.02 -26.72 -10.30
CA SER A 14 5.67 -27.01 -11.69
C SER A 14 6.16 -25.86 -12.60
N THR A 15 6.83 -26.20 -13.69
CA THR A 15 7.23 -25.27 -14.73
C THR A 15 6.08 -24.96 -15.71
N ASP A 16 4.84 -25.01 -15.23
CA ASP A 16 3.66 -24.81 -16.06
C ASP A 16 3.60 -23.39 -16.59
N VAL A 17 3.15 -23.30 -17.82
CA VAL A 17 2.86 -22.03 -18.49
C VAL A 17 1.45 -21.58 -18.09
N PHE A 18 1.30 -20.30 -17.81
CA PHE A 18 -0.01 -19.68 -17.61
C PHE A 18 -0.22 -18.51 -18.56
N GLN A 19 -1.45 -18.15 -18.81
CA GLN A 19 -1.84 -17.04 -19.67
C GLN A 19 -2.64 -16.01 -18.87
N ALA A 20 -2.48 -14.75 -19.21
CA ALA A 20 -3.37 -13.71 -18.74
C ALA A 20 -4.79 -13.94 -19.28
N VAL A 21 -5.78 -13.51 -18.51
CA VAL A 21 -7.20 -13.67 -18.83
C VAL A 21 -7.85 -12.30 -18.93
N ASN A 22 -8.62 -12.08 -19.99
CA ASN A 22 -9.47 -10.91 -20.12
C ASN A 22 -10.64 -11.03 -19.11
N PRO A 23 -10.78 -10.13 -18.13
CA PRO A 23 -11.83 -10.24 -17.11
C PRO A 23 -13.24 -10.00 -17.66
N VAL A 24 -13.39 -9.40 -18.86
CA VAL A 24 -14.71 -9.12 -19.47
C VAL A 24 -15.40 -10.41 -19.92
N ASP A 25 -14.66 -11.29 -20.61
CA ASP A 25 -15.22 -12.48 -21.25
C ASP A 25 -14.57 -13.81 -20.82
N GLY A 26 -13.52 -13.74 -20.01
CA GLY A 26 -12.77 -14.91 -19.57
C GLY A 26 -11.84 -15.51 -20.63
N SER A 27 -11.66 -14.86 -21.77
CA SER A 27 -10.77 -15.33 -22.85
C SER A 27 -9.30 -15.23 -22.43
N LYS A 28 -8.50 -16.17 -22.89
CA LYS A 28 -7.06 -16.15 -22.71
C LYS A 28 -6.44 -15.11 -23.65
N LEU A 29 -5.57 -14.28 -23.08
CA LEU A 29 -4.84 -13.26 -23.83
C LEU A 29 -3.53 -13.83 -24.38
N ALA A 30 -3.05 -13.24 -25.47
CA ALA A 30 -1.77 -13.60 -26.08
C ALA A 30 -0.60 -13.36 -25.11
N GLY A 31 0.37 -14.27 -25.16
CA GLY A 31 1.55 -14.32 -24.31
C GLY A 31 1.48 -15.47 -23.32
N ASP A 32 2.52 -16.30 -23.33
CA ASP A 32 2.70 -17.42 -22.42
C ASP A 32 3.72 -17.00 -21.34
N PHE A 33 3.30 -17.04 -20.08
CA PHE A 33 4.13 -16.72 -18.92
C PHE A 33 4.49 -18.00 -18.20
N ARG A 34 5.76 -18.15 -17.83
CA ARG A 34 6.22 -19.30 -17.06
C ARG A 34 6.16 -18.98 -15.57
N GLN A 35 5.76 -19.96 -14.80
CA GLN A 35 5.86 -19.87 -13.35
C GLN A 35 7.33 -20.05 -12.95
N ASP A 36 7.86 -19.09 -12.19
CA ASP A 36 9.20 -19.20 -11.66
C ASP A 36 9.33 -20.32 -10.64
N SER A 37 10.46 -21.01 -10.69
CA SER A 37 10.81 -22.12 -9.82
C SER A 37 11.51 -21.65 -8.54
N LEU A 38 11.66 -22.56 -7.57
CA LEU A 38 12.51 -22.33 -6.38
C LEU A 38 13.94 -21.96 -6.76
N GLN A 39 14.46 -22.54 -7.84
CA GLN A 39 15.80 -22.18 -8.33
C GLN A 39 15.89 -20.73 -8.77
N GLN A 40 14.86 -20.21 -9.46
CA GLN A 40 14.80 -18.81 -9.89
C GLN A 40 14.66 -17.85 -8.70
N ILE A 41 13.87 -18.23 -7.66
CA ILE A 41 13.84 -17.46 -6.40
C ILE A 41 15.24 -17.38 -5.78
N ASN A 42 15.94 -18.50 -5.68
CA ASN A 42 17.29 -18.54 -5.11
C ASN A 42 18.27 -17.69 -5.94
N GLN A 43 18.21 -17.77 -7.27
CA GLN A 43 19.06 -16.96 -8.16
C GLN A 43 18.76 -15.46 -8.03
N ALA A 44 17.48 -15.07 -8.01
CA ALA A 44 17.08 -13.69 -7.83
C ALA A 44 17.56 -13.12 -6.49
N ALA A 45 17.35 -13.88 -5.40
CA ALA A 45 17.73 -13.47 -4.06
C ALA A 45 19.26 -13.41 -3.88
N GLN A 46 20.00 -14.36 -4.48
CA GLN A 46 21.47 -14.33 -4.48
C GLN A 46 22.00 -13.13 -5.29
N SER A 47 21.48 -12.90 -6.50
CA SER A 47 21.89 -11.76 -7.33
C SER A 47 21.61 -10.42 -6.66
N ALA A 48 20.47 -10.29 -5.99
CA ALA A 48 20.13 -9.10 -5.20
C ALA A 48 21.09 -8.91 -4.01
N GLN A 49 21.47 -10.00 -3.33
CA GLN A 49 22.44 -9.97 -2.23
C GLN A 49 23.84 -9.59 -2.71
N ASP A 50 24.29 -10.15 -3.83
CA ASP A 50 25.62 -9.92 -4.38
C ASP A 50 25.81 -8.46 -4.81
N CYS A 51 24.81 -7.85 -5.42
CA CYS A 51 24.86 -6.45 -5.86
C CYS A 51 24.54 -5.44 -4.76
N PHE A 52 24.02 -5.87 -3.59
CA PHE A 52 23.54 -4.95 -2.55
C PHE A 52 24.60 -3.96 -2.08
N LEU A 53 25.83 -4.41 -1.85
CA LEU A 53 26.88 -3.52 -1.35
C LEU A 53 27.23 -2.42 -2.36
N GLU A 54 27.27 -2.76 -3.64
CA GLU A 54 27.52 -1.82 -4.72
C GLU A 54 26.33 -0.83 -4.83
N TYR A 55 25.10 -1.32 -4.92
CA TYR A 55 23.91 -0.48 -5.05
C TYR A 55 23.72 0.44 -3.85
N LYS A 56 23.86 -0.06 -2.63
CA LYS A 56 23.81 0.73 -1.41
C LYS A 56 24.85 1.85 -1.37
N SER A 57 26.01 1.67 -2.03
CA SER A 57 27.10 2.63 -2.07
C SER A 57 26.91 3.73 -3.13
N THR A 58 25.87 3.62 -3.98
CA THR A 58 25.56 4.66 -4.96
C THR A 58 25.17 5.96 -4.28
N THR A 59 25.49 7.08 -4.92
CA THR A 59 25.10 8.41 -4.44
C THR A 59 23.62 8.67 -4.58
N SER A 60 23.09 9.64 -3.83
CA SER A 60 21.72 10.12 -3.99
C SER A 60 21.43 10.57 -5.44
N GLN A 61 22.41 11.22 -6.10
CA GLN A 61 22.31 11.65 -7.48
C GLN A 61 22.19 10.49 -8.47
N GLN A 62 22.99 9.43 -8.29
CA GLN A 62 22.92 8.24 -9.15
C GLN A 62 21.55 7.54 -9.02
N ARG A 63 21.05 7.37 -7.79
CA ARG A 63 19.71 6.78 -7.57
C ARG A 63 18.60 7.68 -8.07
N ALA A 64 18.69 9.00 -7.89
CA ALA A 64 17.73 9.94 -8.45
C ALA A 64 17.69 9.86 -9.98
N ALA A 65 18.85 9.84 -10.64
CA ALA A 65 18.95 9.67 -12.09
C ALA A 65 18.35 8.34 -12.55
N PHE A 66 18.58 7.25 -11.82
CA PHE A 66 17.96 5.96 -12.11
C PHE A 66 16.45 6.00 -12.05
N LEU A 67 15.87 6.57 -10.99
CA LEU A 67 14.40 6.71 -10.86
C LEU A 67 13.81 7.59 -11.97
N GLN A 68 14.48 8.68 -12.34
CA GLN A 68 14.07 9.56 -13.45
C GLN A 68 14.15 8.82 -14.80
N THR A 69 15.18 7.98 -15.00
CA THR A 69 15.29 7.17 -16.21
C THR A 69 14.18 6.13 -16.30
N ILE A 70 13.79 5.49 -15.17
CA ILE A 70 12.61 4.61 -15.14
C ILE A 70 11.35 5.41 -15.55
N ALA A 71 11.16 6.60 -14.98
CA ALA A 71 10.02 7.46 -15.30
C ALA A 71 9.94 7.79 -16.79
N GLN A 72 11.09 8.11 -17.39
CA GLN A 72 11.21 8.37 -18.83
C GLN A 72 10.88 7.13 -19.67
N GLN A 73 11.44 5.96 -19.33
CA GLN A 73 11.16 4.70 -20.02
C GLN A 73 9.68 4.30 -19.96
N LEU A 74 9.02 4.54 -18.82
CA LEU A 74 7.57 4.32 -18.69
C LEU A 74 6.77 5.26 -19.58
N GLU A 75 7.17 6.53 -19.67
CA GLU A 75 6.50 7.50 -20.54
C GLU A 75 6.66 7.16 -22.04
N GLU A 76 7.86 6.78 -22.45
CA GLU A 76 8.16 6.39 -23.83
C GLU A 76 7.37 5.14 -24.28
N ASN A 77 7.07 4.22 -23.34
CA ASN A 77 6.32 2.99 -23.60
C ASN A 77 4.84 3.06 -23.16
N ARG A 78 4.32 4.26 -22.85
CA ARG A 78 2.98 4.50 -22.28
C ARG A 78 1.87 3.76 -23.03
N ALA A 79 1.82 3.91 -24.35
CA ALA A 79 0.73 3.35 -25.16
C ALA A 79 0.69 1.82 -25.08
N GLU A 80 1.84 1.16 -25.12
CA GLU A 80 1.95 -0.30 -25.06
C GLU A 80 1.60 -0.83 -23.67
N ILE A 81 2.08 -0.16 -22.62
CA ILE A 81 1.80 -0.52 -21.22
C ILE A 81 0.30 -0.37 -20.93
N VAL A 82 -0.29 0.76 -21.28
CA VAL A 82 -1.71 1.05 -21.05
C VAL A 82 -2.62 0.09 -21.82
N SER A 83 -2.32 -0.15 -23.09
CA SER A 83 -3.09 -1.10 -23.92
C SER A 83 -3.07 -2.51 -23.33
N ARG A 84 -1.91 -2.99 -22.86
CA ARG A 84 -1.81 -4.31 -22.22
C ARG A 84 -2.55 -4.34 -20.89
N ALA A 85 -2.37 -3.34 -20.05
CA ALA A 85 -3.05 -3.23 -18.77
C ALA A 85 -4.59 -3.21 -18.92
N GLN A 86 -5.11 -2.56 -19.97
CA GLN A 86 -6.54 -2.54 -20.27
C GLN A 86 -7.08 -3.94 -20.58
N LEU A 87 -6.38 -4.71 -21.38
CA LEU A 87 -6.77 -6.08 -21.70
C LEU A 87 -6.77 -6.99 -20.46
N GLU A 88 -5.81 -6.84 -19.57
CA GLU A 88 -5.62 -7.68 -18.39
C GLU A 88 -6.49 -7.27 -17.20
N SER A 89 -7.02 -6.05 -17.16
CA SER A 89 -7.76 -5.51 -16.02
C SER A 89 -9.20 -5.06 -16.32
N ALA A 90 -9.55 -4.88 -17.60
CA ALA A 90 -10.78 -4.21 -18.04
C ALA A 90 -10.96 -2.78 -17.48
N LEU A 91 -9.90 -2.16 -16.98
CA LEU A 91 -9.95 -0.79 -16.50
C LEU A 91 -9.99 0.19 -17.68
N PRO A 92 -10.72 1.31 -17.60
CA PRO A 92 -10.79 2.29 -18.66
C PRO A 92 -9.41 2.88 -18.99
N GLU A 93 -9.14 3.09 -20.27
CA GLU A 93 -7.88 3.65 -20.77
C GLU A 93 -7.52 4.98 -20.08
N MET A 94 -8.48 5.87 -19.90
CA MET A 94 -8.29 7.15 -19.23
C MET A 94 -7.79 6.96 -17.78
N ARG A 95 -8.34 5.97 -17.05
CA ARG A 95 -7.90 5.63 -15.70
C ARG A 95 -6.46 5.12 -15.70
N LEU A 96 -6.13 4.20 -16.61
CA LEU A 96 -4.78 3.63 -16.70
C LEU A 96 -3.73 4.66 -17.10
N ASN A 97 -4.08 5.61 -17.99
CA ASN A 97 -3.23 6.76 -18.31
C ASN A 97 -2.99 7.65 -17.08
N GLY A 98 -4.02 7.91 -16.30
CA GLY A 98 -3.90 8.65 -15.04
C GLY A 98 -3.05 7.90 -14.01
N GLU A 99 -3.23 6.58 -13.91
CA GLU A 99 -2.48 5.72 -13.01
C GLU A 99 -0.98 5.65 -13.38
N LEU A 100 -0.66 5.56 -14.67
CA LEU A 100 0.72 5.61 -15.14
C LEU A 100 1.35 6.97 -14.87
N GLY A 101 0.62 8.07 -15.11
CA GLY A 101 1.07 9.42 -14.76
C GLY A 101 1.36 9.57 -13.26
N ARG A 102 0.53 8.97 -12.40
CA ARG A 102 0.75 8.91 -10.96
C ARG A 102 2.01 8.11 -10.59
N THR A 103 2.25 6.98 -11.26
CA THR A 103 3.46 6.16 -11.07
C THR A 103 4.73 6.95 -11.43
N ILE A 104 4.72 7.64 -12.57
CA ILE A 104 5.80 8.53 -13.01
C ILE A 104 5.99 9.69 -12.02
N GLY A 105 4.91 10.29 -11.55
CA GLY A 105 4.95 11.34 -10.52
C GLY A 105 5.60 10.87 -9.22
N GLN A 106 5.34 9.64 -8.79
CA GLN A 106 5.95 9.06 -7.59
C GLN A 106 7.45 8.78 -7.76
N LEU A 107 7.88 8.28 -8.93
CA LEU A 107 9.30 8.14 -9.26
C LEU A 107 10.02 9.49 -9.15
N ASN A 108 9.46 10.55 -9.72
CA ASN A 108 10.01 11.89 -9.65
C ASN A 108 10.01 12.47 -8.22
N LEU A 109 8.95 12.21 -7.42
CA LEU A 109 8.92 12.59 -6.01
C LEU A 109 10.11 12.00 -5.24
N PHE A 110 10.38 10.69 -5.40
CA PHE A 110 11.50 10.04 -4.73
C PHE A 110 12.85 10.49 -5.27
N ALA A 111 13.00 10.72 -6.56
CA ALA A 111 14.21 11.32 -7.13
C ALA A 111 14.51 12.68 -6.50
N ASN A 112 13.52 13.56 -6.40
CA ASN A 112 13.66 14.86 -5.76
C ASN A 112 13.95 14.74 -4.24
N ASN A 113 13.30 13.78 -3.55
CA ASN A 113 13.56 13.52 -2.13
C ASN A 113 15.02 13.08 -1.88
N LEU A 114 15.57 12.27 -2.78
CA LEU A 114 16.97 11.86 -2.73
C LEU A 114 17.93 13.04 -2.90
N LEU A 115 17.66 13.93 -3.85
CA LEU A 115 18.49 15.11 -4.12
C LEU A 115 18.51 16.09 -2.94
N ASN A 116 17.44 16.14 -2.14
CA ASN A 116 17.38 16.95 -0.92
C ASN A 116 18.15 16.32 0.26
N GLU A 117 18.58 15.07 0.16
CA GLU A 117 19.41 14.29 1.11
C GLU A 117 18.89 14.21 2.57
N GLY A 118 17.80 14.87 2.93
CA GLY A 118 17.20 14.83 4.29
C GLY A 118 16.65 13.46 4.70
N TRP A 119 16.42 12.57 3.74
CA TRP A 119 15.92 11.21 3.98
C TRP A 119 16.82 10.35 4.87
N GLN A 120 18.13 10.66 4.96
CA GLN A 120 19.08 9.93 5.80
C GLN A 120 18.91 10.25 7.30
N GLN A 121 18.22 11.33 7.67
CA GLN A 121 17.98 11.75 9.07
C GLN A 121 19.29 11.78 9.87
N ALA A 122 20.29 12.52 9.38
CA ALA A 122 21.59 12.62 10.03
C ALA A 122 21.51 13.36 11.37
N VAL A 123 22.02 12.74 12.43
CA VAL A 123 22.10 13.29 13.79
C VAL A 123 23.55 13.29 14.25
N ILE A 124 24.02 14.39 14.82
CA ILE A 124 25.40 14.58 15.30
C ILE A 124 25.33 15.13 16.71
N ASP A 125 25.80 14.35 17.67
CA ASP A 125 26.04 14.77 19.04
C ASP A 125 27.54 14.86 19.27
N THR A 126 28.07 16.09 19.37
CA THR A 126 29.50 16.33 19.57
C THR A 126 29.94 15.90 20.96
N ALA A 127 31.22 15.53 21.10
CA ALA A 127 31.82 15.22 22.38
C ALA A 127 31.72 16.43 23.34
N ASP A 128 31.53 16.15 24.64
CA ASP A 128 31.60 17.12 25.74
C ASP A 128 32.42 16.51 26.89
N ALA A 129 33.68 16.90 26.95
CA ALA A 129 34.61 16.43 27.96
C ALA A 129 34.31 16.99 29.38
N ALA A 130 33.59 18.12 29.45
CA ALA A 130 33.27 18.80 30.72
C ALA A 130 31.96 18.32 31.35
N ARG A 131 31.14 17.56 30.63
CA ARG A 131 29.86 17.06 31.13
C ARG A 131 30.03 16.20 32.38
N GLN A 132 29.18 16.45 33.38
CA GLN A 132 29.12 15.67 34.62
C GLN A 132 27.89 14.73 34.63
N PRO A 133 27.93 13.58 35.28
CA PRO A 133 29.05 12.99 36.06
C PRO A 133 30.11 12.28 35.20
N LEU A 134 29.82 12.08 33.91
CA LEU A 134 30.73 11.45 32.93
C LEU A 134 30.83 12.27 31.65
N PRO A 135 32.00 12.36 31.01
CA PRO A 135 32.15 12.97 29.69
C PRO A 135 31.21 12.35 28.66
N LYS A 136 30.69 13.17 27.73
CA LYS A 136 29.90 12.69 26.58
C LYS A 136 30.84 12.36 25.42
N PRO A 137 30.80 11.15 24.85
CA PRO A 137 31.55 10.85 23.62
C PRO A 137 30.89 11.52 22.39
N ASP A 138 31.62 11.64 21.29
CA ASP A 138 31.06 12.00 19.98
C ASP A 138 30.24 10.81 19.45
N ILE A 139 28.94 11.03 19.17
CA ILE A 139 28.03 10.01 18.66
C ILE A 139 27.28 10.61 17.48
N ARG A 140 27.31 9.91 16.36
CA ARG A 140 26.64 10.30 15.11
C ARG A 140 25.85 9.16 14.54
N SER A 141 24.67 9.45 14.01
CA SER A 141 23.81 8.41 13.42
C SER A 141 23.14 8.87 12.13
N HIS A 142 22.87 7.92 11.26
CA HIS A 142 22.03 8.12 10.09
C HIS A 142 21.35 6.81 9.69
N ASN A 143 20.38 6.92 8.77
CA ASN A 143 19.70 5.77 8.21
C ASN A 143 20.47 5.19 7.02
N ILE A 144 20.49 3.86 6.91
CA ILE A 144 21.08 3.08 5.81
C ILE A 144 20.07 2.06 5.29
N ALA A 145 20.24 1.63 4.03
CA ALA A 145 19.45 0.55 3.41
C ALA A 145 19.53 -0.75 4.20
N ILE A 146 18.43 -1.48 4.34
CA ILE A 146 18.34 -2.71 5.13
C ILE A 146 18.83 -3.96 4.39
N GLY A 147 18.80 -3.99 3.07
CA GLY A 147 19.16 -5.15 2.23
C GLY A 147 18.16 -5.43 1.13
N PRO A 148 18.26 -6.58 0.45
CA PRO A 148 17.27 -6.99 -0.55
C PRO A 148 15.87 -7.13 0.04
N VAL A 149 14.84 -6.69 -0.69
CA VAL A 149 13.45 -6.72 -0.23
C VAL A 149 12.55 -7.43 -1.22
N ALA A 150 11.50 -8.09 -0.72
CA ALA A 150 10.44 -8.65 -1.54
C ALA A 150 9.27 -7.67 -1.60
N VAL A 151 8.72 -7.48 -2.82
CA VAL A 151 7.53 -6.64 -3.04
C VAL A 151 6.47 -7.46 -3.75
N PHE A 152 5.22 -7.35 -3.31
CA PHE A 152 4.08 -8.05 -3.89
C PHE A 152 3.12 -7.05 -4.54
N GLY A 153 2.86 -7.24 -5.84
CA GLY A 153 1.95 -6.38 -6.59
C GLY A 153 0.49 -6.60 -6.28
N ALA A 154 -0.29 -5.53 -6.27
CA ALA A 154 -1.74 -5.55 -6.13
C ALA A 154 -2.41 -5.76 -7.49
N SER A 155 -3.61 -6.36 -7.51
CA SER A 155 -4.38 -6.59 -8.74
C SER A 155 -5.07 -5.33 -9.28
N ASN A 156 -5.56 -4.48 -8.38
CA ASN A 156 -6.48 -3.37 -8.66
C ASN A 156 -5.80 -2.08 -9.11
N PHE A 157 -4.48 -2.01 -8.98
CA PHE A 157 -3.63 -0.94 -9.47
C PHE A 157 -2.40 -1.53 -10.18
N PRO A 158 -2.57 -2.00 -11.44
CA PRO A 158 -1.53 -2.73 -12.16
C PRO A 158 -0.26 -1.94 -12.44
N LEU A 159 -0.28 -0.62 -12.25
CA LEU A 159 0.84 0.28 -12.47
C LEU A 159 1.33 0.93 -11.16
N ALA A 160 0.43 1.57 -10.39
CA ALA A 160 0.81 2.39 -9.24
C ALA A 160 1.15 1.59 -7.97
N PHE A 161 0.60 0.36 -7.83
CA PHE A 161 0.87 -0.55 -6.71
C PHE A 161 1.32 -1.94 -7.19
N SER A 162 2.05 -1.97 -8.30
CA SER A 162 2.63 -3.18 -8.87
C SER A 162 4.11 -2.97 -9.20
N THR A 163 4.59 -3.40 -10.35
CA THR A 163 6.01 -3.58 -10.70
C THR A 163 6.88 -2.34 -10.49
N ALA A 164 6.44 -1.14 -10.91
CA ALA A 164 7.08 0.14 -10.60
C ALA A 164 6.26 0.97 -9.58
N GLY A 165 5.50 0.29 -8.73
CA GLY A 165 4.66 0.93 -7.72
C GLY A 165 5.43 1.48 -6.52
N GLY A 166 4.68 2.06 -5.58
CA GLY A 166 5.23 2.78 -4.43
C GLY A 166 6.24 2.00 -3.60
N ASP A 167 6.00 0.71 -3.37
CA ASP A 167 6.90 -0.13 -2.59
C ASP A 167 8.23 -0.36 -3.32
N THR A 168 8.18 -0.70 -4.61
CA THR A 168 9.38 -0.85 -5.46
C THR A 168 10.18 0.45 -5.51
N VAL A 169 9.52 1.57 -5.82
CA VAL A 169 10.20 2.85 -6.01
C VAL A 169 10.83 3.36 -4.72
N SER A 170 10.13 3.26 -3.58
CA SER A 170 10.65 3.68 -2.28
C SER A 170 11.80 2.80 -1.80
N ALA A 171 11.78 1.49 -2.10
CA ALA A 171 12.86 0.57 -1.80
C ALA A 171 14.12 0.85 -2.65
N LEU A 172 13.94 1.06 -3.96
CA LEU A 172 15.03 1.47 -4.85
C LEU A 172 15.63 2.82 -4.42
N ALA A 173 14.80 3.79 -4.05
CA ALA A 173 15.25 5.06 -3.49
C ALA A 173 16.11 4.89 -2.24
N ALA A 174 15.72 4.00 -1.35
CA ALA A 174 16.48 3.68 -0.14
C ALA A 174 17.84 3.05 -0.40
N GLY A 175 18.05 2.44 -1.59
CA GLY A 175 19.24 1.67 -1.95
C GLY A 175 19.09 0.18 -1.67
N CYS A 176 17.86 -0.33 -1.63
CA CYS A 176 17.54 -1.75 -1.49
C CYS A 176 17.28 -2.37 -2.87
N PRO A 177 17.96 -3.47 -3.25
CA PRO A 177 17.55 -4.29 -4.38
C PRO A 177 16.14 -4.87 -4.15
N VAL A 178 15.36 -4.96 -5.21
CA VAL A 178 13.96 -5.39 -5.16
C VAL A 178 13.75 -6.68 -5.94
N ILE A 179 13.12 -7.65 -5.29
CA ILE A 179 12.57 -8.84 -5.94
C ILE A 179 11.04 -8.69 -5.92
N MET A 180 10.50 -8.38 -7.08
CA MET A 180 9.07 -8.14 -7.27
C MET A 180 8.35 -9.42 -7.60
N LYS A 181 7.39 -9.85 -6.79
CA LYS A 181 6.44 -10.91 -7.14
C LYS A 181 5.26 -10.28 -7.90
N GLY A 182 5.24 -10.43 -9.22
CA GLY A 182 4.18 -9.93 -10.08
C GLY A 182 2.82 -10.55 -9.76
N HIS A 183 1.76 -9.76 -9.89
CA HIS A 183 0.40 -10.26 -9.69
C HIS A 183 -0.06 -11.06 -10.92
N PRO A 184 -0.62 -12.29 -10.75
CA PRO A 184 -0.98 -13.15 -11.89
C PRO A 184 -2.15 -12.63 -12.74
N ALA A 185 -2.87 -11.60 -12.29
CA ALA A 185 -3.93 -10.97 -13.07
C ALA A 185 -3.42 -10.11 -14.24
N HIS A 186 -2.18 -9.60 -14.15
CA HIS A 186 -1.62 -8.69 -15.18
C HIS A 186 -0.13 -8.98 -15.46
N PRO A 187 0.23 -10.23 -15.83
CA PRO A 187 1.63 -10.61 -16.01
C PRO A 187 2.29 -9.88 -17.19
N GLY A 188 1.58 -9.65 -18.29
CA GLY A 188 2.11 -8.97 -19.45
C GLY A 188 2.33 -7.47 -19.23
N THR A 189 1.51 -6.82 -18.39
CA THR A 189 1.76 -5.46 -17.93
C THR A 189 3.03 -5.43 -17.09
N SER A 190 3.19 -6.39 -16.17
CA SER A 190 4.37 -6.48 -15.32
C SER A 190 5.66 -6.65 -16.11
N GLU A 191 5.68 -7.49 -17.16
CA GLU A 191 6.85 -7.66 -18.04
C GLU A 191 7.23 -6.37 -18.78
N ARG A 192 6.25 -5.61 -19.29
CA ARG A 192 6.52 -4.35 -19.98
C ARG A 192 7.15 -3.33 -19.04
N VAL A 193 6.64 -3.25 -17.83
CA VAL A 193 7.20 -2.36 -16.80
C VAL A 193 8.58 -2.83 -16.34
N GLU A 194 8.79 -4.14 -16.19
CA GLU A 194 10.11 -4.71 -15.92
C GLU A 194 11.12 -4.33 -17.00
N HIS A 195 10.73 -4.45 -18.29
CA HIS A 195 11.59 -4.08 -19.40
C HIS A 195 12.04 -2.61 -19.30
N CYS A 196 11.14 -1.69 -18.94
CA CYS A 196 11.49 -0.29 -18.69
C CYS A 196 12.51 -0.13 -17.55
N ILE A 197 12.34 -0.87 -16.45
CA ILE A 197 13.28 -0.83 -15.31
C ILE A 197 14.63 -1.41 -15.71
N LYS A 198 14.68 -2.53 -16.43
CA LYS A 198 15.93 -3.15 -16.89
C LYS A 198 16.68 -2.26 -17.88
N ASN A 199 15.98 -1.60 -18.80
CA ASN A 199 16.58 -0.61 -19.69
C ASN A 199 17.21 0.54 -18.88
N ALA A 200 16.50 1.04 -17.87
CA ALA A 200 17.01 2.09 -16.99
C ALA A 200 18.26 1.64 -16.20
N LEU A 201 18.29 0.39 -15.70
CA LEU A 201 19.49 -0.18 -15.08
C LEU A 201 20.70 -0.16 -16.02
N SER A 202 20.51 -0.62 -17.26
CA SER A 202 21.57 -0.62 -18.29
C SER A 202 22.05 0.79 -18.61
N LEU A 203 21.14 1.73 -18.84
CA LEU A 203 21.45 3.14 -19.15
C LEU A 203 22.20 3.82 -18.00
N CYS A 204 21.88 3.49 -16.76
CA CYS A 204 22.52 4.03 -15.56
C CYS A 204 23.76 3.23 -15.12
N GLN A 205 24.14 2.16 -15.84
CA GLN A 205 25.25 1.27 -15.53
C GLN A 205 25.17 0.68 -14.10
N LEU A 206 23.95 0.31 -13.68
CA LEU A 206 23.68 -0.34 -12.40
C LEU A 206 23.61 -1.87 -12.58
N PRO A 207 23.95 -2.65 -11.54
CA PRO A 207 23.87 -4.11 -11.59
C PRO A 207 22.45 -4.62 -11.88
N GLU A 208 22.33 -5.67 -12.70
CA GLU A 208 21.04 -6.27 -13.05
C GLU A 208 20.27 -6.81 -11.83
N GLY A 209 20.98 -7.29 -10.80
CA GLY A 209 20.41 -7.80 -9.55
C GLY A 209 19.67 -6.75 -8.69
N VAL A 210 19.74 -5.45 -9.05
CA VAL A 210 19.02 -4.38 -8.35
C VAL A 210 17.50 -4.54 -8.50
N PHE A 211 17.04 -5.13 -9.60
CA PHE A 211 15.62 -5.42 -9.80
C PHE A 211 15.39 -6.74 -10.53
N THR A 212 14.52 -7.58 -9.96
CA THR A 212 14.08 -8.85 -10.59
C THR A 212 12.57 -9.01 -10.44
N LEU A 213 11.88 -9.33 -11.53
CA LEU A 213 10.48 -9.73 -11.53
C LEU A 213 10.39 -11.26 -11.45
N LEU A 214 9.62 -11.78 -10.50
CA LEU A 214 9.21 -13.18 -10.44
C LEU A 214 7.74 -13.31 -10.81
N GLN A 215 7.42 -14.25 -11.68
CA GLN A 215 6.06 -14.49 -12.15
C GLN A 215 5.57 -15.89 -11.74
N GLY A 216 4.27 -16.02 -11.56
CA GLY A 216 3.63 -17.30 -11.25
C GLY A 216 2.31 -17.14 -10.51
N THR A 217 1.51 -18.22 -10.55
CA THR A 217 0.18 -18.29 -9.94
C THR A 217 0.18 -19.00 -8.58
N SER A 218 1.26 -19.71 -8.25
CA SER A 218 1.39 -20.49 -7.02
C SER A 218 1.54 -19.62 -5.79
N HIS A 219 0.79 -19.93 -4.72
CA HIS A 219 0.99 -19.34 -3.40
C HIS A 219 2.34 -19.71 -2.77
N GLU A 220 2.88 -20.86 -3.15
CA GLU A 220 4.18 -21.36 -2.68
C GLU A 220 5.31 -20.43 -3.13
N LEU A 221 5.27 -19.92 -4.37
CA LEU A 221 6.25 -18.96 -4.88
C LEU A 221 6.39 -17.73 -3.94
N GLY A 222 5.27 -17.15 -3.52
CA GLY A 222 5.27 -16.02 -2.59
C GLY A 222 5.79 -16.39 -1.21
N SER A 223 5.37 -17.55 -0.70
CA SER A 223 5.79 -18.04 0.62
C SER A 223 7.29 -18.32 0.67
N GLU A 224 7.86 -18.97 -0.35
CA GLU A 224 9.29 -19.28 -0.43
C GLU A 224 10.13 -18.00 -0.61
N LEU A 225 9.64 -17.03 -1.37
CA LEU A 225 10.30 -15.73 -1.46
C LEU A 225 10.42 -15.06 -0.08
N VAL A 226 9.33 -15.05 0.70
CA VAL A 226 9.35 -14.48 2.07
C VAL A 226 10.26 -15.28 3.01
N ARG A 227 10.35 -16.61 2.86
CA ARG A 227 11.24 -17.46 3.66
C ARG A 227 12.71 -17.28 3.35
N HIS A 228 13.05 -16.75 2.17
CA HIS A 228 14.44 -16.74 1.69
C HIS A 228 15.36 -15.88 2.60
N PRO A 229 16.51 -16.39 3.06
CA PRO A 229 17.36 -15.73 4.09
C PRO A 229 17.94 -14.38 3.66
N HIS A 230 18.10 -14.14 2.35
CA HIS A 230 18.60 -12.86 1.85
C HIS A 230 17.56 -11.75 1.83
N ILE A 231 16.27 -12.07 1.92
CA ILE A 231 15.21 -11.05 2.04
C ILE A 231 15.24 -10.45 3.43
N LYS A 232 15.27 -9.11 3.49
CA LYS A 232 15.40 -8.33 4.74
C LYS A 232 14.15 -7.55 5.12
N ALA A 233 13.20 -7.39 4.21
CA ALA A 233 11.83 -6.90 4.50
C ALA A 233 10.87 -7.28 3.37
N VAL A 234 9.58 -7.16 3.65
CA VAL A 234 8.51 -7.42 2.68
C VAL A 234 7.58 -6.21 2.60
N GLY A 235 7.24 -5.78 1.37
CA GLY A 235 6.12 -4.91 1.06
C GLY A 235 4.99 -5.70 0.42
N PHE A 236 3.79 -5.58 0.95
CA PHE A 236 2.63 -6.33 0.50
C PHE A 236 1.39 -5.44 0.44
N THR A 237 0.63 -5.53 -0.63
CA THR A 237 -0.71 -4.95 -0.73
C THR A 237 -1.67 -6.02 -1.24
N GLY A 238 -2.71 -6.33 -0.47
CA GLY A 238 -3.66 -7.36 -0.85
C GLY A 238 -4.63 -7.78 0.26
N SER A 239 -5.24 -8.96 0.12
CA SER A 239 -6.23 -9.44 1.08
C SER A 239 -5.64 -9.70 2.47
N THR A 240 -6.45 -9.50 3.50
CA THR A 240 -6.09 -9.76 4.90
C THR A 240 -5.62 -11.21 5.11
N THR A 241 -6.29 -12.18 4.49
CA THR A 241 -5.94 -13.60 4.62
C THR A 241 -4.53 -13.90 4.11
N VAL A 242 -4.19 -13.43 2.91
CA VAL A 242 -2.85 -13.67 2.33
C VAL A 242 -1.79 -12.87 3.07
N GLY A 243 -2.08 -11.61 3.40
CA GLY A 243 -1.15 -10.76 4.14
C GLY A 243 -0.81 -11.32 5.51
N ARG A 244 -1.80 -11.85 6.25
CA ARG A 244 -1.57 -12.53 7.53
C ARG A 244 -0.69 -13.77 7.39
N LEU A 245 -0.97 -14.62 6.40
CA LEU A 245 -0.14 -15.79 6.12
C LEU A 245 1.33 -15.42 5.88
N LEU A 246 1.58 -14.43 5.03
CA LEU A 246 2.94 -14.01 4.70
C LEU A 246 3.63 -13.30 5.89
N MET A 247 2.88 -12.53 6.68
CA MET A 247 3.37 -11.91 7.91
C MET A 247 3.80 -12.97 8.94
N ASP A 248 3.01 -14.02 9.11
CA ASP A 248 3.32 -15.11 10.04
C ASP A 248 4.58 -15.87 9.58
N ILE A 249 4.76 -16.06 8.25
CA ILE A 249 6.00 -16.60 7.69
C ILE A 249 7.18 -15.67 7.99
N ALA A 250 7.07 -14.37 7.72
CA ALA A 250 8.14 -13.40 7.97
C ALA A 250 8.57 -13.36 9.43
N SER A 251 7.61 -13.46 10.35
CA SER A 251 7.83 -13.44 11.81
C SER A 251 8.41 -14.73 12.35
N SER A 252 8.09 -15.87 11.76
CA SER A 252 8.52 -17.21 12.21
C SER A 252 9.88 -17.66 11.65
N ARG A 253 10.54 -16.83 10.82
CA ARG A 253 11.89 -17.12 10.29
C ARG A 253 12.92 -17.20 11.41
N PRO A 254 14.05 -17.95 11.23
CA PRO A 254 15.20 -17.89 12.15
C PRO A 254 15.72 -16.47 12.39
N GLU A 255 15.70 -15.61 11.35
CA GLU A 255 15.88 -14.17 11.42
C GLU A 255 14.56 -13.50 11.04
N PRO A 256 13.70 -13.10 11.99
CA PRO A 256 12.46 -12.38 11.68
C PRO A 256 12.72 -11.09 10.92
N ILE A 257 11.86 -10.77 9.98
CA ILE A 257 11.97 -9.56 9.16
C ILE A 257 10.72 -8.69 9.25
N PRO A 258 10.83 -7.36 9.04
CA PRO A 258 9.69 -6.48 8.91
C PRO A 258 8.77 -6.90 7.74
N PHE A 259 7.46 -6.87 8.01
CA PHE A 259 6.42 -7.08 7.02
C PHE A 259 5.52 -5.85 6.98
N TYR A 260 5.60 -5.09 5.89
CA TYR A 260 4.82 -3.87 5.65
C TYR A 260 3.63 -4.21 4.77
N GLY A 261 2.57 -4.69 5.40
CA GLY A 261 1.34 -5.10 4.72
C GLY A 261 0.27 -4.01 4.77
N GLU A 262 -0.28 -3.66 3.60
CA GLU A 262 -1.56 -2.98 3.46
C GLU A 262 -2.61 -4.04 3.15
N LEU A 263 -3.62 -4.13 4.01
CA LEU A 263 -4.62 -5.20 4.01
C LEU A 263 -6.02 -4.63 3.71
N GLY A 264 -7.06 -5.41 3.97
CA GLY A 264 -8.45 -4.99 3.76
C GLY A 264 -8.87 -3.81 4.63
N SER A 265 -9.74 -2.95 4.09
CA SER A 265 -10.28 -1.78 4.80
C SER A 265 -11.69 -1.44 4.32
N THR A 266 -12.57 -1.06 5.24
CA THR A 266 -13.94 -0.63 4.92
C THR A 266 -14.14 0.88 4.94
N ASN A 267 -13.15 1.64 5.40
CA ASN A 267 -13.08 3.10 5.28
C ASN A 267 -14.37 3.82 5.72
N PRO A 268 -14.67 3.89 7.01
CA PRO A 268 -15.92 4.45 7.50
C PRO A 268 -16.10 5.90 7.10
N VAL A 269 -17.33 6.25 6.69
CA VAL A 269 -17.78 7.60 6.35
C VAL A 269 -18.90 7.99 7.28
N TYR A 270 -18.70 9.05 8.02
CA TYR A 270 -19.65 9.62 8.96
C TYR A 270 -20.43 10.75 8.30
N LEU A 271 -21.75 10.64 8.28
CA LEU A 271 -22.65 11.70 7.81
C LEU A 271 -23.28 12.37 9.03
N LEU A 272 -22.75 13.51 9.45
CA LEU A 272 -23.24 14.20 10.63
C LEU A 272 -24.58 14.90 10.34
N LYS A 273 -25.34 15.10 11.39
CA LYS A 273 -26.76 15.43 11.33
C LYS A 273 -27.07 16.66 10.47
N HIS A 274 -26.46 17.81 10.78
CA HIS A 274 -26.81 19.06 10.10
C HIS A 274 -26.33 19.09 8.65
N GLN A 275 -25.13 18.53 8.38
CA GLN A 275 -24.66 18.35 7.01
C GLN A 275 -25.58 17.44 6.21
N LEU A 276 -26.04 16.34 6.80
CA LEU A 276 -26.94 15.41 6.15
C LEU A 276 -28.31 16.04 5.88
N GLU A 277 -28.84 16.83 6.81
CA GLU A 277 -30.12 17.58 6.64
C GLU A 277 -30.03 18.58 5.47
N GLN A 278 -28.86 19.22 5.28
CA GLN A 278 -28.65 20.20 4.22
C GLN A 278 -28.43 19.58 2.83
N THR A 279 -27.76 18.40 2.77
CA THR A 279 -27.20 17.91 1.50
C THR A 279 -27.41 16.42 1.24
N SER A 280 -28.43 15.77 1.84
CA SER A 280 -28.70 14.33 1.73
C SER A 280 -28.65 13.80 0.30
N THR A 281 -29.31 14.48 -0.64
CA THR A 281 -29.36 14.07 -2.06
C THR A 281 -28.00 14.14 -2.72
N GLN A 282 -27.28 15.24 -2.53
CA GLN A 282 -25.93 15.42 -3.08
C GLN A 282 -24.95 14.40 -2.51
N LEU A 283 -24.99 14.13 -1.20
CA LEU A 283 -24.15 13.13 -0.56
C LEU A 283 -24.45 11.73 -1.08
N ALA A 284 -25.74 11.40 -1.34
CA ALA A 284 -26.12 10.11 -1.93
C ALA A 284 -25.58 9.93 -3.35
N GLU A 285 -25.62 10.99 -4.18
CA GLU A 285 -25.05 10.97 -5.53
C GLU A 285 -23.54 10.74 -5.51
N GLN A 286 -22.82 11.50 -4.69
CA GLN A 286 -21.38 11.38 -4.52
C GLN A 286 -20.98 10.00 -3.94
N PHE A 287 -21.75 9.51 -2.97
CA PHE A 287 -21.54 8.20 -2.38
C PHE A 287 -21.65 7.09 -3.42
N VAL A 288 -22.76 7.04 -4.17
CA VAL A 288 -22.98 6.01 -5.19
C VAL A 288 -21.88 6.05 -6.24
N GLN A 289 -21.52 7.24 -6.72
CA GLN A 289 -20.44 7.42 -7.69
C GLN A 289 -19.09 6.90 -7.15
N THR A 290 -18.80 7.19 -5.90
CA THR A 290 -17.53 6.79 -5.25
C THR A 290 -17.50 5.30 -4.94
N MET A 291 -18.60 4.75 -4.41
CA MET A 291 -18.72 3.33 -4.05
C MET A 291 -18.61 2.40 -5.27
N THR A 292 -19.10 2.85 -6.43
CA THR A 292 -19.09 2.04 -7.66
C THR A 292 -17.91 2.35 -8.59
N MET A 293 -17.11 3.36 -8.29
CA MET A 293 -15.91 3.70 -9.05
C MET A 293 -14.98 2.48 -9.18
N GLY A 294 -14.59 2.13 -10.42
CA GLY A 294 -13.76 0.95 -10.69
C GLY A 294 -14.38 -0.35 -10.17
N ALA A 295 -15.71 -0.47 -10.23
CA ALA A 295 -16.46 -1.59 -9.66
C ALA A 295 -16.22 -1.78 -8.13
N GLY A 296 -16.00 -0.69 -7.39
CA GLY A 296 -15.74 -0.71 -5.96
C GLY A 296 -14.41 -1.36 -5.55
N GLN A 297 -13.49 -1.58 -6.49
CA GLN A 297 -12.22 -2.27 -6.25
C GLN A 297 -11.08 -1.30 -5.89
N PHE A 298 -11.34 -0.42 -4.93
CA PHE A 298 -10.35 0.48 -4.34
C PHE A 298 -10.10 0.11 -2.87
N CYS A 299 -8.85 0.12 -2.44
CA CYS A 299 -8.49 -0.07 -1.02
C CYS A 299 -9.13 0.99 -0.10
N THR A 300 -9.41 2.18 -0.65
CA THR A 300 -10.07 3.28 0.08
C THR A 300 -11.55 3.47 -0.31
N LYS A 301 -12.21 2.46 -0.89
CA LYS A 301 -13.66 2.50 -1.14
C LYS A 301 -14.45 2.73 0.16
N PRO A 302 -15.45 3.66 0.20
CA PRO A 302 -16.35 3.80 1.35
C PRO A 302 -17.21 2.53 1.48
N GLY A 303 -16.91 1.69 2.44
CA GLY A 303 -17.61 0.42 2.71
C GLY A 303 -18.58 0.50 3.87
N LEU A 304 -18.39 1.46 4.78
CA LEU A 304 -19.29 1.74 5.90
C LEU A 304 -19.78 3.19 5.83
N ILE A 305 -21.09 3.39 5.93
CA ILE A 305 -21.71 4.70 6.12
C ILE A 305 -22.35 4.71 7.51
N ILE A 306 -21.97 5.67 8.34
CA ILE A 306 -22.40 5.76 9.74
C ILE A 306 -23.13 7.09 9.95
N ALA A 307 -24.37 7.05 10.40
CA ALA A 307 -25.16 8.25 10.63
C ALA A 307 -26.18 8.03 11.75
N VAL A 308 -26.66 9.12 12.35
CA VAL A 308 -27.79 9.11 13.28
C VAL A 308 -29.09 8.96 12.51
N GLU A 309 -30.02 8.15 13.02
CA GLU A 309 -31.34 7.92 12.46
C GLU A 309 -32.14 9.22 12.30
N GLY A 310 -32.92 9.30 11.23
CA GLY A 310 -33.79 10.44 10.97
C GLY A 310 -34.22 10.54 9.51
N GLU A 311 -35.08 11.50 9.20
CA GLU A 311 -35.64 11.66 7.84
C GLU A 311 -34.56 12.00 6.82
N ALA A 312 -33.52 12.73 7.21
CA ALA A 312 -32.38 13.05 6.33
C ALA A 312 -31.61 11.79 5.90
N LEU A 313 -31.37 10.84 6.82
CA LEU A 313 -30.76 9.55 6.49
C LEU A 313 -31.69 8.71 5.59
N ASN A 314 -32.99 8.70 5.87
CA ASN A 314 -33.99 8.02 5.02
C ASN A 314 -34.01 8.59 3.59
N LEU A 315 -33.88 9.90 3.44
CA LEU A 315 -33.80 10.56 2.13
C LEU A 315 -32.50 10.16 1.40
N PHE A 316 -31.36 10.16 2.09
CA PHE A 316 -30.08 9.67 1.55
C PHE A 316 -30.21 8.24 1.04
N ILE A 317 -30.80 7.33 1.84
CA ILE A 317 -30.99 5.92 1.49
C ILE A 317 -31.89 5.78 0.25
N ARG A 318 -33.02 6.45 0.22
CA ARG A 318 -33.96 6.40 -0.95
C ARG A 318 -33.30 6.90 -2.23
N GLN A 319 -32.52 7.98 -2.14
CA GLN A 319 -31.81 8.53 -3.29
C GLN A 319 -30.69 7.56 -3.75
N ALA A 320 -29.91 7.03 -2.84
CA ALA A 320 -28.86 6.05 -3.16
C ALA A 320 -29.47 4.78 -3.80
N GLN A 321 -30.59 4.26 -3.27
CA GLN A 321 -31.32 3.13 -3.83
C GLN A 321 -31.78 3.40 -5.28
N SER A 322 -32.35 4.57 -5.52
CA SER A 322 -32.82 4.97 -6.86
C SER A 322 -31.70 5.03 -7.87
N LEU A 323 -30.56 5.60 -7.48
CA LEU A 323 -29.36 5.70 -8.33
C LEU A 323 -28.75 4.34 -8.62
N LEU A 324 -28.68 3.45 -7.62
CA LEU A 324 -28.13 2.10 -7.78
C LEU A 324 -29.03 1.22 -8.67
N ALA A 325 -30.35 1.39 -8.62
CA ALA A 325 -31.29 0.64 -9.46
C ALA A 325 -31.10 0.90 -10.96
N SER A 326 -30.55 2.03 -11.34
CA SER A 326 -30.27 2.40 -12.74
C SER A 326 -28.90 1.95 -13.26
N GLN A 327 -28.05 1.39 -12.39
CA GLN A 327 -26.70 0.97 -12.80
C GLN A 327 -26.67 -0.40 -13.48
N GLN A 328 -25.77 -0.54 -14.43
CA GLN A 328 -25.47 -1.82 -15.08
C GLN A 328 -24.57 -2.71 -14.19
N SER A 329 -24.47 -3.98 -14.56
CA SER A 329 -23.51 -4.88 -13.93
C SER A 329 -22.07 -4.46 -14.17
N HIS A 330 -21.19 -4.76 -13.22
CA HIS A 330 -19.77 -4.41 -13.24
C HIS A 330 -18.92 -5.61 -13.63
N THR A 331 -17.77 -5.35 -14.24
CA THR A 331 -16.70 -6.34 -14.45
C THR A 331 -15.68 -6.24 -13.32
N LEU A 332 -15.42 -7.35 -12.60
CA LEU A 332 -14.37 -7.42 -11.61
C LEU A 332 -13.05 -7.93 -12.23
N LEU A 333 -11.92 -7.57 -11.63
CA LEU A 333 -10.57 -7.79 -12.15
C LEU A 333 -10.21 -9.26 -12.40
N THR A 334 -10.78 -10.18 -11.61
CA THR A 334 -10.54 -11.61 -11.78
C THR A 334 -11.79 -12.43 -11.45
N GLN A 335 -11.87 -13.64 -11.98
CA GLN A 335 -12.94 -14.58 -11.64
C GLN A 335 -12.94 -14.93 -10.14
N GLY A 336 -11.75 -15.02 -9.52
CA GLY A 336 -11.64 -15.27 -8.08
C GLY A 336 -12.26 -14.14 -7.25
N ILE A 337 -11.99 -12.87 -7.61
CA ILE A 337 -12.60 -11.71 -6.95
C ILE A 337 -14.12 -11.73 -7.15
N LYS A 338 -14.59 -12.03 -8.36
CA LYS A 338 -16.03 -12.16 -8.67
C LYS A 338 -16.70 -13.22 -7.79
N GLN A 339 -16.13 -14.40 -7.71
CA GLN A 339 -16.66 -15.49 -6.91
C GLN A 339 -16.70 -15.14 -5.41
N SER A 340 -15.61 -14.53 -4.90
CA SER A 340 -15.55 -14.08 -3.51
C SER A 340 -16.59 -12.98 -3.22
N TYR A 341 -16.75 -12.01 -4.12
CA TYR A 341 -17.76 -10.96 -3.97
C TYR A 341 -19.18 -11.54 -3.86
N ILE A 342 -19.55 -12.44 -4.79
CA ILE A 342 -20.88 -13.07 -4.81
C ILE A 342 -21.10 -13.89 -3.53
N ALA A 343 -20.10 -14.71 -3.14
CA ALA A 343 -20.20 -15.57 -1.95
C ALA A 343 -20.35 -14.75 -0.66
N LEU A 344 -19.51 -13.74 -0.47
CA LEU A 344 -19.54 -12.90 0.73
C LEU A 344 -20.81 -12.03 0.81
N CYS A 345 -21.34 -11.56 -0.33
CA CYS A 345 -22.62 -10.86 -0.34
C CYS A 345 -23.77 -11.81 0.07
N LYS A 346 -23.79 -13.06 -0.44
CA LYS A 346 -24.79 -14.04 -0.04
C LYS A 346 -24.69 -14.40 1.45
N GLU A 347 -23.47 -14.55 1.98
CA GLU A 347 -23.25 -14.77 3.41
C GLU A 347 -23.75 -13.59 4.24
N ARG A 348 -23.45 -12.35 3.84
CA ARG A 348 -23.93 -11.13 4.52
C ARG A 348 -25.45 -11.03 4.52
N GLU A 349 -26.13 -11.48 3.47
CA GLU A 349 -27.60 -11.48 3.38
C GLU A 349 -28.28 -12.49 4.35
N LEU A 350 -27.51 -13.38 4.97
CA LEU A 350 -28.02 -14.30 6.00
C LEU A 350 -28.03 -13.66 7.40
N GLU A 351 -27.44 -12.47 7.57
CA GLU A 351 -27.37 -11.81 8.87
C GLU A 351 -28.76 -11.39 9.37
N PRO A 352 -29.10 -11.73 10.63
CA PRO A 352 -30.34 -11.29 11.24
C PRO A 352 -30.42 -9.75 11.28
N ASN A 353 -31.62 -9.19 11.08
CA ASN A 353 -31.89 -7.75 11.13
C ASN A 353 -31.17 -6.91 10.06
N LEU A 354 -30.45 -7.52 9.12
CA LEU A 354 -29.89 -6.82 7.97
C LEU A 354 -31.00 -6.53 6.94
N THR A 355 -31.11 -5.28 6.54
CA THR A 355 -32.02 -4.87 5.47
C THR A 355 -31.25 -4.69 4.18
N LYS A 356 -31.61 -5.42 3.13
CA LYS A 356 -31.10 -5.23 1.78
C LYS A 356 -31.85 -4.06 1.12
N ILE A 357 -31.12 -3.02 0.74
CA ILE A 357 -31.70 -1.81 0.13
C ILE A 357 -31.80 -1.97 -1.40
N THR A 358 -30.84 -2.61 -2.04
CA THR A 358 -30.84 -2.85 -3.49
C THR A 358 -31.70 -4.04 -3.86
N SER A 359 -32.29 -4.01 -5.07
CA SER A 359 -33.07 -5.11 -5.61
C SER A 359 -32.23 -6.37 -5.88
N ASP A 360 -32.89 -7.50 -5.95
CA ASP A 360 -32.26 -8.75 -6.39
C ASP A 360 -31.83 -8.65 -7.86
N SER A 361 -30.73 -9.29 -8.16
CA SER A 361 -30.15 -9.40 -9.48
C SER A 361 -29.87 -10.86 -9.82
N ASP A 362 -29.61 -11.15 -11.08
CA ASP A 362 -29.17 -12.47 -11.50
C ASP A 362 -27.96 -12.93 -10.65
N ASP A 363 -28.01 -14.17 -10.18
CA ASP A 363 -27.03 -14.80 -9.27
C ASP A 363 -25.57 -14.72 -9.75
N ASN A 364 -25.35 -14.55 -11.04
CA ASN A 364 -24.01 -14.48 -11.66
C ASN A 364 -23.59 -13.05 -12.05
N SER A 365 -24.46 -12.06 -11.89
CA SER A 365 -24.11 -10.68 -12.21
C SER A 365 -23.50 -9.95 -11.02
N VAL A 366 -22.52 -9.08 -11.29
CA VAL A 366 -21.92 -8.21 -10.29
C VAL A 366 -22.67 -6.88 -10.29
N THR A 367 -23.69 -6.77 -9.46
CA THR A 367 -24.41 -5.52 -9.24
C THR A 367 -23.98 -4.90 -7.92
N ALA A 368 -24.13 -3.57 -7.82
CA ALA A 368 -23.87 -2.87 -6.58
C ALA A 368 -24.83 -3.31 -5.47
N LYS A 369 -24.34 -3.55 -4.27
CA LYS A 369 -25.12 -3.99 -3.11
C LYS A 369 -25.05 -2.95 -2.00
N LEU A 370 -26.20 -2.56 -1.49
CA LEU A 370 -26.32 -1.65 -0.35
C LEU A 370 -27.19 -2.31 0.72
N TYR A 371 -26.66 -2.33 1.93
CA TYR A 371 -27.33 -2.91 3.09
C TYR A 371 -27.49 -1.86 4.19
N GLN A 372 -28.41 -2.09 5.11
CA GLN A 372 -28.60 -1.30 6.32
C GLN A 372 -28.76 -2.20 7.54
N ILE A 373 -28.17 -1.78 8.66
CA ILE A 373 -28.31 -2.43 9.96
C ILE A 373 -28.33 -1.36 11.07
N SER A 374 -28.93 -1.68 12.22
CA SER A 374 -28.82 -0.82 13.40
C SER A 374 -27.42 -0.90 14.02
N ALA A 375 -26.97 0.19 14.64
CA ALA A 375 -25.70 0.18 15.38
C ALA A 375 -25.71 -0.84 16.53
N GLN A 376 -26.88 -1.12 17.12
CA GLN A 376 -27.01 -2.12 18.19
C GLN A 376 -26.75 -3.53 17.66
N ASP A 377 -27.30 -3.90 16.50
CA ASP A 377 -27.10 -5.21 15.90
C ASP A 377 -25.66 -5.36 15.39
N TRP A 378 -25.09 -4.29 14.80
CA TRP A 378 -23.69 -4.28 14.39
C TRP A 378 -22.75 -4.50 15.58
N LEU A 379 -22.99 -3.88 16.73
CA LEU A 379 -22.18 -4.04 17.96
C LEU A 379 -22.23 -5.49 18.50
N ASN A 380 -23.28 -6.23 18.18
CA ASN A 380 -23.43 -7.65 18.53
C ASN A 380 -22.69 -8.58 17.57
N ASN A 381 -22.42 -8.13 16.33
CA ASN A 381 -21.69 -8.87 15.32
C ASN A 381 -20.62 -8.01 14.63
N PRO A 382 -19.45 -7.80 15.24
CA PRO A 382 -18.37 -6.99 14.65
C PRO A 382 -17.81 -7.54 13.33
N ALA A 383 -18.05 -8.82 12.98
CA ALA A 383 -17.62 -9.38 11.70
C ALA A 383 -18.29 -8.69 10.47
N LEU A 384 -19.35 -7.93 10.70
CA LEU A 384 -19.96 -7.07 9.67
C LEU A 384 -19.06 -5.92 9.22
N GLU A 385 -17.96 -5.67 9.93
CA GLU A 385 -16.89 -4.75 9.54
C GLU A 385 -15.99 -5.32 8.42
N ASP A 386 -15.97 -6.63 8.23
CA ASP A 386 -15.09 -7.28 7.25
C ASP A 386 -15.35 -6.78 5.83
N GLU A 387 -14.27 -6.54 5.10
CA GLU A 387 -14.32 -6.02 3.73
C GLU A 387 -14.93 -7.03 2.76
N ILE A 388 -15.88 -6.57 1.96
CA ILE A 388 -16.30 -7.23 0.72
C ILE A 388 -15.75 -6.41 -0.45
N PHE A 389 -14.72 -6.96 -1.12
CA PHE A 389 -14.01 -6.26 -2.19
C PHE A 389 -14.84 -6.24 -3.48
N GLY A 390 -15.39 -5.07 -3.80
CA GLY A 390 -16.33 -4.87 -4.90
C GLY A 390 -17.33 -3.74 -4.58
N PRO A 391 -18.37 -3.52 -5.43
CA PRO A 391 -19.31 -2.41 -5.29
C PRO A 391 -20.35 -2.69 -4.19
N GLN A 392 -19.92 -2.75 -2.93
CA GLN A 392 -20.77 -3.02 -1.77
C GLN A 392 -20.50 -2.01 -0.65
N ALA A 393 -21.55 -1.63 0.08
CA ALA A 393 -21.46 -0.87 1.32
C ALA A 393 -22.56 -1.24 2.32
N LEU A 394 -22.29 -0.95 3.61
CA LEU A 394 -23.20 -1.14 4.73
C LEU A 394 -23.47 0.22 5.38
N ILE A 395 -24.75 0.56 5.52
CA ILE A 395 -25.21 1.72 6.30
C ILE A 395 -25.49 1.27 7.73
N ILE A 396 -24.86 1.92 8.70
CA ILE A 396 -25.08 1.67 10.12
C ILE A 396 -25.84 2.86 10.70
N SER A 397 -27.09 2.64 11.13
CA SER A 397 -27.92 3.68 11.73
C SER A 397 -27.79 3.69 13.24
N CYS A 398 -27.40 4.83 13.80
CA CYS A 398 -27.24 5.07 15.22
C CYS A 398 -28.45 5.83 15.77
N LYS A 399 -28.93 5.50 16.98
CA LYS A 399 -30.03 6.22 17.62
C LYS A 399 -29.67 7.66 18.00
N ASP A 400 -28.40 7.90 18.35
CA ASP A 400 -27.86 9.18 18.81
C ASP A 400 -26.34 9.26 18.65
N ASN A 401 -25.75 10.43 18.93
CA ASN A 401 -24.31 10.67 18.85
C ASN A 401 -23.51 9.85 19.87
N GLU A 402 -24.06 9.49 21.02
CA GLU A 402 -23.39 8.66 22.03
C GLU A 402 -23.18 7.24 21.51
N GLN A 403 -24.20 6.68 20.86
CA GLN A 403 -24.09 5.36 20.23
C GLN A 403 -23.12 5.39 19.04
N LEU A 404 -23.14 6.48 18.25
CA LEU A 404 -22.20 6.68 17.13
C LEU A 404 -20.75 6.71 17.62
N GLU A 405 -20.44 7.43 18.72
CA GLU A 405 -19.11 7.41 19.33
C GLU A 405 -18.74 6.05 19.92
N THR A 406 -19.70 5.36 20.54
CA THR A 406 -19.49 4.02 21.10
C THR A 406 -19.13 3.02 20.02
N LEU A 407 -19.84 3.05 18.90
CA LEU A 407 -19.56 2.25 17.71
C LEU A 407 -18.15 2.59 17.17
N SER A 408 -17.84 3.87 17.01
CA SER A 408 -16.55 4.33 16.47
C SER A 408 -15.36 3.84 17.29
N LYS A 409 -15.49 3.78 18.62
CA LYS A 409 -14.46 3.23 19.52
C LYS A 409 -14.27 1.72 19.33
N LYS A 410 -15.28 1.00 18.84
CA LYS A 410 -15.26 -0.46 18.62
C LYS A 410 -14.74 -0.86 17.26
N LEU A 411 -14.76 0.05 16.28
CA LEU A 411 -14.17 -0.20 14.96
C LEU A 411 -12.71 -0.64 15.09
N GLY A 412 -12.29 -1.52 14.21
CA GLY A 412 -10.89 -1.87 14.00
C GLY A 412 -10.08 -0.74 13.34
N GLY A 413 -8.93 -1.09 12.80
CA GLY A 413 -8.11 -0.15 12.04
C GLY A 413 -8.52 -0.09 10.57
N HIS A 414 -8.50 1.12 9.99
CA HIS A 414 -8.79 1.38 8.59
C HIS A 414 -7.72 2.24 7.94
N LEU A 415 -7.69 2.28 6.60
CA LEU A 415 -6.80 3.19 5.86
C LEU A 415 -7.28 4.63 5.98
N THR A 416 -8.59 4.84 5.91
CA THR A 416 -9.18 6.19 5.97
C THR A 416 -10.47 6.21 6.80
N ALA A 417 -10.78 7.37 7.35
CA ALA A 417 -12.12 7.73 7.80
C ALA A 417 -12.50 9.11 7.25
N THR A 418 -13.76 9.28 6.90
CA THR A 418 -14.28 10.57 6.41
C THR A 418 -15.37 11.08 7.34
N ILE A 419 -15.40 12.37 7.60
CA ILE A 419 -16.45 13.05 8.33
C ILE A 419 -17.07 14.11 7.40
N HIS A 420 -18.33 13.96 7.06
CA HIS A 420 -19.11 15.01 6.42
C HIS A 420 -19.84 15.80 7.49
N CYS A 421 -19.52 17.09 7.61
CA CYS A 421 -20.06 17.98 8.64
C CYS A 421 -20.27 19.40 8.11
N SER A 422 -21.27 20.09 8.65
CA SER A 422 -21.45 21.55 8.56
C SER A 422 -20.78 22.26 9.75
N GLU A 423 -20.90 23.58 9.82
CA GLU A 423 -20.37 24.33 10.96
C GLU A 423 -21.04 23.95 12.28
N GLU A 424 -22.34 23.67 12.24
CA GLU A 424 -23.13 23.25 13.40
C GLU A 424 -22.70 21.88 13.95
N ASP A 425 -22.05 21.07 13.12
CA ASP A 425 -21.58 19.74 13.50
C ASP A 425 -20.14 19.73 14.05
N HIS A 426 -19.41 20.87 14.07
CA HIS A 426 -17.99 20.92 14.40
C HIS A 426 -17.66 20.30 15.75
N TYR A 427 -18.49 20.50 16.77
CA TYR A 427 -18.27 19.88 18.08
C TYR A 427 -18.24 18.35 18.02
N GLN A 428 -19.18 17.76 17.27
CA GLN A 428 -19.24 16.30 17.09
C GLN A 428 -18.10 15.81 16.20
N ALA A 429 -17.74 16.56 15.16
CA ALA A 429 -16.62 16.26 14.28
C ALA A 429 -15.27 16.23 15.05
N GLU A 430 -15.04 17.18 15.98
CA GLU A 430 -13.86 17.19 16.83
C GLU A 430 -13.76 15.94 17.72
N ARG A 431 -14.87 15.55 18.35
CA ARG A 431 -14.93 14.35 19.19
C ARG A 431 -14.64 13.08 18.37
N LEU A 432 -15.23 12.97 17.19
CA LEU A 432 -14.96 11.85 16.27
C LEU A 432 -13.52 11.84 15.81
N THR A 433 -12.96 12.99 15.44
CA THR A 433 -11.56 13.08 15.00
C THR A 433 -10.61 12.55 16.08
N SER A 434 -10.86 12.88 17.36
CA SER A 434 -10.06 12.35 18.48
C SER A 434 -10.11 10.82 18.57
N ILE A 435 -11.27 10.20 18.30
CA ILE A 435 -11.41 8.73 18.27
C ILE A 435 -10.72 8.13 17.04
N LEU A 436 -10.92 8.75 15.87
CA LEU A 436 -10.47 8.22 14.60
C LEU A 436 -8.96 8.33 14.40
N ASN A 437 -8.29 9.28 15.05
CA ASN A 437 -6.82 9.39 15.05
C ASN A 437 -6.13 8.10 15.50
N ASP A 438 -6.75 7.33 16.39
CA ASP A 438 -6.23 6.04 16.86
C ASP A 438 -6.59 4.86 15.94
N LYS A 439 -7.39 5.09 14.91
CA LYS A 439 -7.98 4.04 14.06
C LYS A 439 -7.50 4.05 12.62
N VAL A 440 -7.13 5.21 12.09
CA VAL A 440 -6.89 5.37 10.65
C VAL A 440 -5.58 6.06 10.34
N GLY A 441 -5.06 5.84 9.12
CA GLY A 441 -3.91 6.56 8.62
C GLY A 441 -4.25 7.96 8.11
N ARG A 442 -5.49 8.18 7.63
CA ARG A 442 -5.92 9.45 7.06
C ARG A 442 -7.35 9.79 7.45
N VAL A 443 -7.55 10.95 8.08
CA VAL A 443 -8.88 11.53 8.35
C VAL A 443 -9.19 12.56 7.29
N LEU A 444 -10.38 12.50 6.69
CA LEU A 444 -10.87 13.44 5.68
C LEU A 444 -12.05 14.24 6.23
N LEU A 445 -12.16 15.48 5.79
CA LEU A 445 -13.32 16.35 6.06
C LEU A 445 -13.98 16.72 4.74
N ASN A 446 -15.29 16.46 4.63
CA ASN A 446 -16.14 16.84 3.50
C ASN A 446 -15.63 16.39 2.12
N GLY A 447 -14.87 15.27 2.08
CA GLY A 447 -14.33 14.67 0.87
C GLY A 447 -14.58 13.17 0.82
N TRP A 448 -14.37 12.53 -0.32
CA TRP A 448 -14.51 11.09 -0.47
C TRP A 448 -13.12 10.42 -0.54
N PRO A 449 -12.94 9.21 0.05
CA PRO A 449 -11.61 8.68 0.35
C PRO A 449 -10.87 8.05 -0.82
N THR A 450 -11.50 7.79 -1.97
CA THR A 450 -10.93 7.03 -3.10
C THR A 450 -9.69 7.64 -3.73
N GLY A 451 -9.50 8.95 -3.66
CA GLY A 451 -8.28 9.63 -4.12
C GLY A 451 -7.15 9.55 -3.09
N VAL A 452 -5.96 9.15 -3.53
CA VAL A 452 -4.73 9.15 -2.71
C VAL A 452 -3.67 9.97 -3.43
N GLU A 453 -3.42 11.19 -2.92
CA GLU A 453 -2.41 12.10 -3.48
C GLU A 453 -0.99 11.60 -3.21
N VAL A 454 -0.06 11.87 -4.13
CA VAL A 454 1.36 11.56 -3.97
C VAL A 454 2.10 12.83 -3.52
N CYS A 455 2.23 12.99 -2.23
CA CYS A 455 2.88 14.16 -1.62
C CYS A 455 3.64 13.79 -0.34
N HIS A 456 4.40 14.74 0.19
CA HIS A 456 5.25 14.49 1.36
C HIS A 456 4.46 14.15 2.64
N SER A 457 3.30 14.74 2.84
CA SER A 457 2.46 14.55 4.04
C SER A 457 1.44 13.42 3.94
N MET A 458 1.39 12.69 2.80
CA MET A 458 0.44 11.59 2.66
C MET A 458 0.81 10.44 3.59
N VAL A 459 -0.20 9.97 4.33
CA VAL A 459 -0.16 8.70 5.05
C VAL A 459 -1.19 7.76 4.40
N HIS A 460 -0.70 6.73 3.73
CA HIS A 460 -1.48 5.61 3.22
C HIS A 460 -1.04 4.35 3.95
N GLY A 461 -1.78 4.02 4.95
CA GLY A 461 -1.53 2.99 5.96
C GLY A 461 -2.66 3.07 6.99
N GLY A 462 -2.41 2.61 8.19
CA GLY A 462 -3.43 2.67 9.25
C GLY A 462 -3.01 1.79 10.42
N THR A 463 -3.98 1.52 11.31
CA THR A 463 -3.77 0.56 12.39
C THR A 463 -4.28 -0.81 11.97
N TYR A 464 -3.88 -1.86 12.69
CA TYR A 464 -4.37 -3.21 12.44
C TYR A 464 -5.91 -3.28 12.58
N PRO A 465 -6.67 -3.94 11.67
CA PRO A 465 -6.21 -4.90 10.67
C PRO A 465 -5.87 -4.31 9.29
N SER A 466 -6.11 -3.03 8.99
CA SER A 466 -5.86 -2.48 7.66
C SER A 466 -4.37 -2.36 7.29
N ALA A 467 -3.50 -2.26 8.26
CA ALA A 467 -2.06 -2.30 8.08
C ALA A 467 -1.38 -3.13 9.18
N THR A 468 -0.26 -3.78 8.84
CA THR A 468 0.50 -4.59 9.79
C THR A 468 1.45 -3.76 10.65
N MET A 469 1.79 -2.54 10.20
CA MET A 469 2.73 -1.62 10.87
C MET A 469 2.14 -0.21 10.90
N SER A 470 1.60 0.17 12.04
CA SER A 470 0.91 1.47 12.23
C SER A 470 1.82 2.70 12.14
N CYS A 471 3.13 2.54 12.26
CA CYS A 471 4.12 3.61 12.16
C CYS A 471 4.68 3.82 10.75
N SER A 472 4.04 3.26 9.72
CA SER A 472 4.52 3.31 8.34
C SER A 472 3.45 3.80 7.35
N THR A 473 3.90 4.18 6.17
CA THR A 473 3.05 4.56 5.04
C THR A 473 3.56 3.91 3.76
N SER A 474 2.65 3.54 2.84
CA SER A 474 3.01 3.00 1.52
C SER A 474 3.09 4.09 0.43
N VAL A 475 2.60 5.31 0.69
CA VAL A 475 2.60 6.44 -0.25
C VAL A 475 3.22 7.67 0.41
N GLY A 476 3.78 8.56 -0.41
CA GLY A 476 4.47 9.75 0.06
C GLY A 476 5.95 9.50 0.34
N SER A 477 6.71 10.58 0.56
CA SER A 477 8.17 10.48 0.73
C SER A 477 8.59 9.69 1.97
N ALA A 478 7.75 9.66 3.00
CA ALA A 478 8.03 8.89 4.23
C ALA A 478 8.00 7.37 4.01
N ALA A 479 7.45 6.87 2.88
CA ALA A 479 7.48 5.46 2.55
C ALA A 479 8.89 4.86 2.43
N ILE A 480 9.91 5.69 2.20
CA ILE A 480 11.32 5.30 2.15
C ILE A 480 11.80 4.69 3.49
N TYR A 481 11.26 5.17 4.63
CA TYR A 481 11.71 4.75 5.96
C TYR A 481 11.43 3.29 6.29
N ARG A 482 10.51 2.65 5.58
CA ARG A 482 10.27 1.19 5.70
C ARG A 482 11.48 0.34 5.30
N TRP A 483 12.35 0.88 4.47
CA TRP A 483 13.49 0.20 3.86
C TRP A 483 14.83 0.63 4.45
N LEU A 484 14.78 1.37 5.55
CA LEU A 484 15.94 1.94 6.22
C LEU A 484 16.05 1.45 7.65
N ARG A 485 17.29 1.42 8.16
CA ARG A 485 17.58 1.24 9.57
C ARG A 485 18.63 2.23 10.07
N PRO A 486 18.56 2.70 11.31
CA PRO A 486 19.58 3.58 11.88
C PRO A 486 20.86 2.81 12.20
N VAL A 487 22.00 3.52 12.08
CA VAL A 487 23.32 3.09 12.55
C VAL A 487 24.01 4.26 13.25
N SER A 488 24.59 4.02 14.42
CA SER A 488 25.39 4.99 15.17
C SER A 488 26.88 4.70 15.06
N TYR A 489 27.67 5.78 15.02
CA TYR A 489 29.14 5.79 14.99
C TYR A 489 29.64 6.54 16.22
N GLN A 490 30.40 5.90 17.09
CA GLN A 490 30.92 6.52 18.30
C GLN A 490 32.44 6.71 18.19
N ASN A 491 32.90 7.95 18.40
CA ASN A 491 34.32 8.35 18.36
C ASN A 491 35.03 8.01 17.02
N PHE A 492 34.30 8.07 15.90
CA PHE A 492 34.88 7.82 14.58
C PHE A 492 35.66 9.05 14.08
N PRO A 493 36.86 8.85 13.50
CA PRO A 493 37.57 9.94 12.85
C PRO A 493 36.83 10.39 11.58
N GLN A 494 36.91 11.68 11.25
CA GLN A 494 36.20 12.30 10.13
C GLN A 494 36.41 11.56 8.79
N ALA A 495 37.61 11.01 8.56
CA ALA A 495 37.91 10.32 7.32
C ALA A 495 37.15 9.00 7.13
N LEU A 496 36.72 8.36 8.21
CA LEU A 496 36.00 7.08 8.20
C LEU A 496 34.47 7.27 8.30
N LEU A 497 34.00 8.50 8.56
CA LEU A 497 32.56 8.78 8.63
C LEU A 497 31.94 8.86 7.23
N PRO A 498 30.69 8.38 7.07
CA PRO A 498 29.86 8.73 5.93
C PRO A 498 29.82 10.25 5.70
N GLU A 499 29.77 10.69 4.44
CA GLU A 499 29.85 12.12 4.09
C GLU A 499 28.82 12.97 4.86
N VAL A 500 27.59 12.50 4.98
CA VAL A 500 26.49 13.18 5.66
C VAL A 500 26.76 13.42 7.16
N LEU A 501 27.62 12.62 7.78
CA LEU A 501 27.97 12.71 9.20
C LEU A 501 29.28 13.47 9.48
N ARG A 502 30.02 13.91 8.45
CA ARG A 502 31.25 14.68 8.64
C ARG A 502 30.95 16.08 9.16
N ASP A 503 31.92 16.69 9.83
CA ASP A 503 31.76 18.05 10.33
C ASP A 503 31.46 19.04 9.20
N ARG A 504 32.20 18.95 8.10
CA ARG A 504 31.97 19.76 6.91
C ARG A 504 30.68 19.34 6.23
N ASN A 505 29.74 20.25 6.09
CA ASN A 505 28.48 20.09 5.35
C ASN A 505 28.57 20.74 3.97
N SER A 506 29.29 20.08 3.05
CA SER A 506 29.54 20.63 1.70
C SER A 506 28.29 20.74 0.83
N LYS A 507 27.24 19.99 1.13
CA LYS A 507 25.99 19.94 0.37
C LYS A 507 24.84 20.74 1.00
N GLY A 508 25.04 21.31 2.19
CA GLY A 508 23.99 22.04 2.90
C GLY A 508 22.81 21.17 3.31
N VAL A 509 23.04 19.89 3.62
CA VAL A 509 22.01 18.95 4.06
C VAL A 509 21.48 19.36 5.43
N TRP A 510 20.19 19.29 5.65
CA TRP A 510 19.60 19.42 6.98
C TRP A 510 20.03 18.27 7.89
N ARG A 511 20.65 18.59 9.02
CA ARG A 511 21.13 17.66 10.04
C ARG A 511 20.70 18.15 11.42
N GLN A 512 20.47 17.25 12.33
CA GLN A 512 20.30 17.60 13.74
C GLN A 512 21.67 17.60 14.41
N ILE A 513 22.10 18.76 14.92
CA ILE A 513 23.40 18.92 15.61
C ILE A 513 23.14 19.33 17.04
N ASN A 514 23.52 18.49 18.01
CA ASN A 514 23.28 18.69 19.44
C ASN A 514 21.80 19.05 19.79
N GLY A 515 20.86 18.42 19.07
CA GLY A 515 19.42 18.63 19.25
C GLY A 515 18.80 19.71 18.36
N GLU A 516 19.58 20.52 17.67
CA GLU A 516 19.10 21.61 16.82
C GLU A 516 19.23 21.30 15.33
N MET A 517 18.23 21.63 14.53
CA MET A 517 18.26 21.48 13.08
C MET A 517 19.17 22.53 12.44
N SER A 518 20.13 22.12 11.62
CA SER A 518 21.10 23.00 10.98
C SER A 518 21.58 22.50 9.61
N GLN A 519 21.87 23.42 8.71
CA GLN A 519 22.58 23.19 7.44
C GLN A 519 24.06 23.57 7.52
N GLN A 520 24.51 24.07 8.65
CA GLN A 520 25.89 24.50 8.83
C GLN A 520 26.85 23.32 9.07
N SER A 521 28.14 23.56 8.91
CA SER A 521 29.19 22.67 9.39
C SER A 521 29.21 22.66 10.91
N VAL A 522 29.63 21.53 11.51
CA VAL A 522 29.76 21.42 12.97
C VAL A 522 30.77 22.47 13.46
N GLN A 523 30.37 23.25 14.46
CA GLN A 523 31.23 24.18 15.18
C GLN A 523 31.48 23.62 16.59
N TYR A 524 32.72 23.41 16.94
CA TYR A 524 33.10 23.06 18.30
C TYR A 524 33.12 24.34 19.14
N ILE A 525 32.37 24.37 20.22
CA ILE A 525 32.47 25.41 21.23
C ILE A 525 33.76 25.13 21.99
N ASN A 526 34.78 25.99 21.79
CA ASN A 526 36.07 25.90 22.51
C ASN A 526 35.91 26.20 24.00
#